data_11f515c12c464db30026b9383bd8adce
#
_entry.id   11f515c12c464db30026b9383bd8adce
#
_cell.length_a   1.000
_cell.length_b   1.000
_cell.length_c   1.000
_cell.angle_alpha   90.00
_cell.angle_beta   90.00
_cell.angle_gamma   90.00
#
_symmetry.space_group_name_H-M   'P 1'
#
loop_
_entity.id
_entity.type
_entity.pdbx_description
1 polymer ?
#
loop_
_entity_poly.entity_id
_entity_poly.type
_entity_poly.pdbx_seq_one_letter_code
_entity_poly.pdbx_strand_id
1 'polypeptide(L)'
;MKKIDEKIQKVYEYIEQFLTDNGYPPSVREIQTKLSIKSTATVYDYIERLKMRGLLTKSPTKNRAIGLAKRIDKFDAVPIVGTVTAGQPILAIENIEGYCPLPDEFSSDDRFMLKVIGDSMINAGIYNGDKIIVKKQSVADDGDIIVALIDDSATVKRFYKKNGKVVLHPENDTMSDMIFDDIIVLGKVEGLIRKF
;
A
#
# COMPACT_ATOMS: atom_id res chain seq x y z
N MET A 1 -3.70 -10.06 -10.86
CA MET A 1 -3.74 -10.90 -9.63
C MET A 1 -3.83 -12.38 -10.01
N LYS A 2 -2.83 -13.22 -9.65
CA LYS A 2 -3.04 -14.68 -9.73
C LYS A 2 -4.11 -15.04 -8.71
N LYS A 3 -5.26 -15.62 -9.17
CA LYS A 3 -6.29 -16.20 -8.30
C LYS A 3 -5.61 -17.04 -7.22
N ILE A 4 -5.99 -16.82 -5.97
CA ILE A 4 -5.60 -17.74 -4.87
C ILE A 4 -6.17 -19.09 -5.26
N ASP A 5 -5.32 -20.13 -5.21
CA ASP A 5 -5.77 -21.50 -5.37
C ASP A 5 -6.89 -21.74 -4.35
N GLU A 6 -8.06 -22.23 -4.79
CA GLU A 6 -9.23 -22.45 -3.92
C GLU A 6 -8.92 -23.27 -2.68
N LYS A 7 -7.93 -24.16 -2.77
CA LYS A 7 -7.48 -24.98 -1.63
C LYS A 7 -6.72 -24.15 -0.59
N ILE A 8 -5.88 -23.22 -1.02
CA ILE A 8 -5.16 -22.31 -0.12
C ILE A 8 -6.13 -21.37 0.55
N GLN A 9 -7.13 -20.88 -0.19
CA GLN A 9 -8.19 -20.02 0.35
C GLN A 9 -9.00 -20.74 1.45
N LYS A 10 -9.41 -21.99 1.23
CA LYS A 10 -10.11 -22.80 2.23
C LYS A 10 -9.28 -23.04 3.50
N VAL A 11 -7.95 -23.20 3.35
CA VAL A 11 -7.05 -23.32 4.51
C VAL A 11 -7.02 -22.02 5.31
N TYR A 12 -6.96 -20.87 4.65
CA TYR A 12 -6.99 -19.58 5.33
C TYR A 12 -8.29 -19.36 6.09
N GLU A 13 -9.44 -19.55 5.43
CA GLU A 13 -10.77 -19.39 6.00
C GLU A 13 -10.97 -20.31 7.22
N TYR A 14 -10.51 -21.55 7.14
CA TYR A 14 -10.58 -22.47 8.28
C TYR A 14 -9.72 -22.01 9.46
N ILE A 15 -8.49 -21.54 9.21
CA ILE A 15 -7.61 -21.02 10.28
C ILE A 15 -8.25 -19.80 10.95
N GLU A 16 -8.84 -18.91 10.19
CA GLU A 16 -9.52 -17.71 10.66
C GLU A 16 -10.72 -18.04 11.54
N GLN A 17 -11.62 -18.91 11.04
CA GLN A 17 -12.80 -19.35 11.77
C GLN A 17 -12.42 -20.07 13.06
N PHE A 18 -11.47 -20.99 12.99
CA PHE A 18 -11.04 -21.75 14.17
C PHE A 18 -10.43 -20.85 15.25
N LEU A 19 -9.66 -19.83 14.84
CA LEU A 19 -9.09 -18.87 15.78
C LEU A 19 -10.16 -18.01 16.44
N THR A 20 -11.18 -17.59 15.69
CA THR A 20 -12.33 -16.84 16.22
C THR A 20 -13.11 -17.65 17.25
N ASP A 21 -13.34 -18.93 16.96
CA ASP A 21 -14.16 -19.80 17.82
C ASP A 21 -13.42 -20.27 19.09
N ASN A 22 -12.09 -20.44 19.01
CA ASN A 22 -11.30 -21.10 20.06
C ASN A 22 -10.28 -20.17 20.75
N GLY A 23 -9.97 -18.99 20.20
CA GLY A 23 -8.96 -18.05 20.72
C GLY A 23 -7.52 -18.48 20.49
N TYR A 24 -7.26 -19.58 19.79
CA TYR A 24 -5.94 -20.08 19.43
C TYR A 24 -5.96 -20.74 18.04
N PRO A 25 -4.83 -20.76 17.32
CA PRO A 25 -4.77 -21.32 15.97
C PRO A 25 -4.87 -22.84 15.96
N PRO A 26 -5.41 -23.44 14.87
CA PRO A 26 -5.44 -24.87 14.70
C PRO A 26 -4.04 -25.44 14.48
N SER A 27 -3.83 -26.68 14.87
CA SER A 27 -2.62 -27.43 14.51
C SER A 27 -2.67 -27.88 13.04
N VAL A 28 -1.51 -28.20 12.47
CA VAL A 28 -1.40 -28.72 11.09
C VAL A 28 -2.26 -29.97 10.89
N ARG A 29 -2.36 -30.83 11.93
CA ARG A 29 -3.18 -32.05 11.88
C ARG A 29 -4.70 -31.73 11.89
N GLU A 30 -5.13 -30.74 12.65
CA GLU A 30 -6.53 -30.28 12.65
C GLU A 30 -6.91 -29.73 11.28
N ILE A 31 -6.04 -28.92 10.66
CA ILE A 31 -6.26 -28.41 9.29
C ILE A 31 -6.33 -29.56 8.28
N GLN A 32 -5.38 -30.52 8.38
CA GLN A 32 -5.33 -31.69 7.50
C GLN A 32 -6.63 -32.49 7.57
N THR A 33 -7.07 -32.82 8.78
CA THR A 33 -8.26 -33.65 9.02
C THR A 33 -9.52 -32.92 8.56
N LYS A 34 -9.70 -31.66 8.96
CA LYS A 34 -10.90 -30.89 8.66
C LYS A 34 -11.10 -30.64 7.16
N LEU A 35 -10.01 -30.38 6.45
CA LEU A 35 -10.06 -30.07 5.01
C LEU A 35 -9.73 -31.28 4.13
N SER A 36 -9.63 -32.47 4.72
CA SER A 36 -9.32 -33.73 4.01
C SER A 36 -8.08 -33.61 3.09
N ILE A 37 -7.02 -32.94 3.57
CA ILE A 37 -5.77 -32.78 2.82
C ILE A 37 -4.92 -34.05 2.97
N LYS A 38 -4.38 -34.57 1.85
CA LYS A 38 -3.72 -35.89 1.81
C LYS A 38 -2.47 -36.00 2.71
N SER A 39 -1.75 -34.91 2.95
CA SER A 39 -0.54 -34.95 3.77
C SER A 39 -0.32 -33.66 4.56
N THR A 40 0.38 -33.77 5.71
CA THR A 40 0.81 -32.61 6.49
C THR A 40 1.80 -31.74 5.73
N ALA A 41 2.62 -32.31 4.87
CA ALA A 41 3.55 -31.57 4.02
C ALA A 41 2.81 -30.60 3.09
N THR A 42 1.68 -31.01 2.53
CA THR A 42 0.82 -30.13 1.70
C THR A 42 0.22 -28.98 2.52
N VAL A 43 -0.16 -29.24 3.78
CA VAL A 43 -0.66 -28.21 4.69
C VAL A 43 0.45 -27.19 4.98
N TYR A 44 1.69 -27.66 5.24
CA TYR A 44 2.83 -26.78 5.44
C TYR A 44 3.10 -25.89 4.21
N ASP A 45 3.07 -26.46 2.99
CA ASP A 45 3.23 -25.68 1.75
C ASP A 45 2.16 -24.57 1.64
N TYR A 46 0.91 -24.88 1.93
CA TYR A 46 -0.17 -23.90 1.91
C TYR A 46 0.02 -22.80 2.97
N ILE A 47 0.44 -23.17 4.20
CA ILE A 47 0.75 -22.22 5.27
C ILE A 47 1.92 -21.30 4.87
N GLU A 48 3.00 -21.84 4.30
CA GLU A 48 4.14 -21.02 3.85
C GLU A 48 3.73 -20.06 2.71
N ARG A 49 2.90 -20.49 1.78
CA ARG A 49 2.35 -19.62 0.74
C ARG A 49 1.46 -18.51 1.32
N LEU A 50 0.69 -18.79 2.37
CA LEU A 50 -0.11 -17.79 3.07
C LEU A 50 0.78 -16.81 3.85
N LYS A 51 1.88 -17.29 4.45
CA LYS A 51 2.88 -16.43 5.10
C LYS A 51 3.61 -15.52 4.10
N MET A 52 4.06 -16.06 2.97
CA MET A 52 4.67 -15.27 1.89
C MET A 52 3.73 -14.17 1.36
N ARG A 53 2.44 -14.39 1.43
CA ARG A 53 1.41 -13.39 1.08
C ARG A 53 1.06 -12.43 2.22
N GLY A 54 1.71 -12.57 3.38
CA GLY A 54 1.45 -11.74 4.56
C GLY A 54 0.09 -12.00 5.21
N LEU A 55 -0.57 -13.12 4.91
CA LEU A 55 -1.86 -13.49 5.49
C LEU A 55 -1.72 -14.22 6.82
N LEU A 56 -0.56 -14.86 7.05
CA LEU A 56 -0.21 -15.53 8.30
C LEU A 56 1.14 -15.03 8.83
N THR A 57 1.30 -15.01 10.16
CA THR A 57 2.57 -14.71 10.83
C THR A 57 3.06 -15.92 11.61
N LYS A 58 4.33 -15.90 12.05
CA LYS A 58 4.81 -16.85 13.05
C LYS A 58 4.16 -16.52 14.40
N SER A 59 3.53 -17.51 15.03
CA SER A 59 3.03 -17.34 16.40
C SER A 59 4.20 -17.13 17.37
N PRO A 60 4.11 -16.21 18.33
CA PRO A 60 5.13 -16.03 19.37
C PRO A 60 5.20 -17.20 20.37
N THR A 61 4.24 -18.11 20.40
CA THR A 61 4.23 -19.27 21.28
C THR A 61 4.84 -20.49 20.63
N LYS A 62 5.87 -21.07 21.27
CA LYS A 62 6.74 -22.14 20.77
C LYS A 62 6.05 -23.43 20.25
N ASN A 63 4.78 -23.67 20.57
CA ASN A 63 4.10 -24.95 20.27
C ASN A 63 3.01 -24.87 19.19
N ARG A 64 2.66 -23.69 18.66
CA ARG A 64 1.66 -23.52 17.60
C ARG A 64 2.16 -22.48 16.61
N ALA A 65 2.71 -22.96 15.52
CA ALA A 65 3.51 -22.17 14.56
C ALA A 65 2.70 -21.20 13.67
N ILE A 66 1.42 -20.99 13.95
CA ILE A 66 0.53 -20.20 13.08
C ILE A 66 -0.11 -19.09 13.91
N GLY A 67 0.14 -17.84 13.55
CA GLY A 67 -0.67 -16.69 13.94
C GLY A 67 -1.37 -16.16 12.70
N LEU A 68 -2.59 -15.65 12.82
CA LEU A 68 -3.06 -14.73 11.80
C LEU A 68 -2.12 -13.53 11.86
N ALA A 69 -1.61 -13.10 10.75
CA ALA A 69 -1.23 -11.71 10.62
C ALA A 69 -2.46 -10.96 11.11
N LYS A 70 -2.31 -10.14 12.19
CA LYS A 70 -3.39 -9.29 12.68
C LYS A 70 -4.08 -8.80 11.43
N ARG A 71 -5.37 -9.06 11.26
CA ARG A 71 -6.11 -8.72 10.06
C ARG A 71 -5.90 -7.23 9.83
N ILE A 72 -4.88 -6.91 9.13
CA ILE A 72 -4.89 -5.76 8.26
C ILE A 72 -5.69 -6.34 7.10
N ASP A 73 -7.01 -6.12 7.12
CA ASP A 73 -7.80 -6.44 5.96
C ASP A 73 -7.04 -5.82 4.81
N LYS A 74 -6.67 -6.61 3.78
CA LYS A 74 -5.95 -6.07 2.61
C LYS A 74 -6.74 -4.94 1.95
N PHE A 75 -8.00 -4.78 2.34
CA PHE A 75 -8.89 -3.68 2.01
C PHE A 75 -8.55 -2.39 2.77
N ASP A 76 -7.86 -2.48 3.92
CA ASP A 76 -7.60 -1.33 4.80
C ASP A 76 -6.13 -0.88 4.79
N ALA A 77 -5.26 -1.54 4.03
CA ALA A 77 -3.84 -1.23 3.97
C ALA A 77 -3.45 -0.69 2.59
N VAL A 78 -2.97 0.53 2.58
CA VAL A 78 -2.54 1.24 1.37
C VAL A 78 -1.09 0.90 1.06
N PRO A 79 -0.73 0.55 -0.20
CA PRO A 79 0.64 0.23 -0.58
C PRO A 79 1.55 1.45 -0.46
N ILE A 80 2.72 1.27 0.12
CA ILE A 80 3.80 2.26 0.15
C ILE A 80 4.68 1.99 -1.07
N VAL A 81 4.73 2.95 -1.98
CA VAL A 81 5.53 2.90 -3.21
C VAL A 81 6.85 3.61 -2.96
N GLY A 82 7.96 2.95 -3.27
CA GLY A 82 9.30 3.51 -3.10
C GLY A 82 9.70 4.42 -4.27
N THR A 83 9.85 3.84 -5.44
CA THR A 83 10.27 4.58 -6.65
C THR A 83 9.16 4.57 -7.68
N VAL A 84 8.92 5.70 -8.31
CA VAL A 84 8.01 5.82 -9.45
C VAL A 84 8.82 6.15 -10.68
N THR A 85 8.76 5.29 -11.69
CA THR A 85 9.45 5.46 -12.98
C THR A 85 8.46 5.54 -14.12
N ALA A 86 8.79 6.28 -15.16
CA ALA A 86 7.97 6.36 -16.37
C ALA A 86 7.86 4.99 -17.05
N GLY A 87 6.70 4.74 -17.67
CA GLY A 87 6.44 3.51 -18.42
C GLY A 87 6.07 2.29 -17.60
N GLN A 88 6.14 2.34 -16.27
CA GLN A 88 5.70 1.24 -15.40
C GLN A 88 4.44 1.62 -14.60
N PRO A 89 3.51 0.67 -14.35
CA PRO A 89 2.40 0.92 -13.44
C PRO A 89 2.92 1.27 -12.04
N ILE A 90 2.39 2.34 -11.42
CA ILE A 90 2.79 2.80 -10.07
C ILE A 90 2.72 1.68 -9.03
N LEU A 91 1.73 0.80 -9.13
CA LEU A 91 1.55 -0.36 -8.26
C LEU A 91 2.14 -1.65 -8.84
N ALA A 92 3.20 -1.57 -9.65
CA ALA A 92 4.00 -2.75 -9.96
C ALA A 92 4.54 -3.34 -8.65
N ILE A 93 4.52 -4.67 -8.52
CA ILE A 93 4.90 -5.36 -7.28
C ILE A 93 6.33 -5.01 -6.86
N GLU A 94 7.21 -4.79 -7.81
CA GLU A 94 8.61 -4.40 -7.64
C GLU A 94 8.80 -3.01 -7.03
N ASN A 95 7.79 -2.13 -7.14
CA ASN A 95 7.82 -0.78 -6.60
C ASN A 95 7.22 -0.67 -5.18
N ILE A 96 6.60 -1.74 -4.66
CA ILE A 96 5.94 -1.73 -3.35
C ILE A 96 6.93 -2.12 -2.27
N GLU A 97 7.27 -1.18 -1.39
CA GLU A 97 8.15 -1.38 -0.24
C GLU A 97 7.43 -1.96 0.98
N GLY A 98 6.09 -1.85 1.03
CA GLY A 98 5.29 -2.31 2.14
C GLY A 98 3.84 -1.84 2.06
N TYR A 99 3.11 -2.03 3.18
CA TYR A 99 1.72 -1.60 3.30
C TYR A 99 1.53 -0.85 4.62
N CYS A 100 0.69 0.16 4.62
CA CYS A 100 0.33 0.94 5.80
C CYS A 100 -1.18 0.80 6.06
N PRO A 101 -1.60 0.30 7.23
CA PRO A 101 -3.00 0.35 7.62
C PRO A 101 -3.41 1.80 7.82
N LEU A 102 -4.51 2.20 7.20
CA LEU A 102 -5.10 3.52 7.33
C LEU A 102 -6.51 3.42 7.93
N PRO A 103 -7.03 4.51 8.51
CA PRO A 103 -8.45 4.62 8.85
C PRO A 103 -9.35 4.36 7.65
N ASP A 104 -10.57 3.87 7.89
CA ASP A 104 -11.54 3.46 6.86
C ASP A 104 -11.80 4.56 5.82
N GLU A 105 -11.73 5.83 6.21
CA GLU A 105 -11.90 6.99 5.32
C GLU A 105 -10.84 7.07 4.20
N PHE A 106 -9.67 6.45 4.42
CA PHE A 106 -8.59 6.35 3.42
C PHE A 106 -8.46 4.93 2.85
N SER A 107 -9.35 4.02 3.24
CA SER A 107 -9.29 2.63 2.82
C SER A 107 -9.98 2.45 1.47
N SER A 108 -9.21 2.45 0.39
CA SER A 108 -9.69 2.07 -0.94
C SER A 108 -8.55 1.66 -1.88
N ASP A 109 -8.89 0.86 -2.89
CA ASP A 109 -7.95 0.31 -3.87
C ASP A 109 -7.34 1.38 -4.80
N ASP A 110 -7.86 2.60 -4.78
CA ASP A 110 -7.42 3.73 -5.60
C ASP A 110 -6.39 4.63 -4.89
N ARG A 111 -5.85 4.19 -3.76
CA ARG A 111 -4.84 4.94 -3.00
C ARG A 111 -3.49 4.25 -2.96
N PHE A 112 -2.46 5.05 -2.81
CA PHE A 112 -1.09 4.62 -2.53
C PHE A 112 -0.39 5.65 -1.67
N MET A 113 0.72 5.27 -1.05
CA MET A 113 1.55 6.19 -0.29
C MET A 113 2.91 6.37 -0.96
N LEU A 114 3.47 7.56 -0.83
CA LEU A 114 4.83 7.89 -1.23
C LEU A 114 5.59 8.51 -0.06
N LYS A 115 6.88 8.20 0.03
CA LYS A 115 7.78 8.89 0.94
C LYS A 115 8.25 10.19 0.30
N VAL A 116 8.10 11.30 1.03
CA VAL A 116 8.55 12.62 0.59
C VAL A 116 10.06 12.74 0.76
N ILE A 117 10.71 13.23 -0.28
CA ILE A 117 12.15 13.55 -0.27
C ILE A 117 12.30 15.03 -0.65
N GLY A 118 13.01 15.77 0.19
CA GLY A 118 13.27 17.20 -0.01
C GLY A 118 12.24 18.12 0.66
N ASP A 119 12.43 19.43 0.46
CA ASP A 119 11.78 20.49 1.25
C ASP A 119 10.88 21.39 0.40
N SER A 120 10.48 20.94 -0.79
CA SER A 120 9.73 21.77 -1.74
C SER A 120 8.29 22.08 -1.31
N MET A 121 7.78 21.44 -0.24
CA MET A 121 6.38 21.58 0.22
C MET A 121 6.29 21.96 1.70
N ILE A 122 7.32 22.57 2.27
CA ILE A 122 7.41 22.88 3.71
C ILE A 122 6.34 23.88 4.16
N ASN A 123 5.98 24.86 3.32
CA ASN A 123 4.94 25.85 3.64
C ASN A 123 3.52 25.24 3.62
N ALA A 124 3.35 24.09 2.96
CA ALA A 124 2.13 23.28 3.04
C ALA A 124 2.15 22.27 4.22
N GLY A 125 3.20 22.31 5.06
CA GLY A 125 3.33 21.42 6.21
C GLY A 125 3.79 20.00 5.84
N ILE A 126 4.25 19.77 4.62
CA ILE A 126 4.78 18.48 4.15
C ILE A 126 6.31 18.57 4.17
N TYR A 127 6.96 17.70 4.97
CA TYR A 127 8.40 17.73 5.20
C TYR A 127 9.09 16.48 4.68
N ASN A 128 10.39 16.58 4.54
CA ASN A 128 11.23 15.43 4.21
C ASN A 128 11.03 14.26 5.18
N GLY A 129 10.79 13.07 4.65
CA GLY A 129 10.53 11.85 5.42
C GLY A 129 9.06 11.53 5.68
N ASP A 130 8.14 12.47 5.44
CA ASP A 130 6.70 12.22 5.52
C ASP A 130 6.26 11.13 4.54
N LYS A 131 5.20 10.43 4.88
CA LYS A 131 4.50 9.53 3.97
C LYS A 131 3.17 10.16 3.59
N ILE A 132 3.03 10.62 2.35
CA ILE A 132 1.79 11.19 1.83
C ILE A 132 0.85 10.10 1.35
N ILE A 133 -0.45 10.30 1.59
CA ILE A 133 -1.56 9.47 1.10
C ILE A 133 -2.05 10.10 -0.19
N VAL A 134 -2.01 9.36 -1.28
CA VAL A 134 -2.31 9.83 -2.63
C VAL A 134 -3.47 9.04 -3.20
N LYS A 135 -4.53 9.73 -3.61
CA LYS A 135 -5.62 9.17 -4.39
C LYS A 135 -5.25 9.19 -5.87
N LYS A 136 -5.30 8.05 -6.53
CA LYS A 136 -5.03 7.93 -7.97
C LYS A 136 -6.07 8.69 -8.78
N GLN A 137 -5.61 9.64 -9.56
CA GLN A 137 -6.41 10.33 -10.55
C GLN A 137 -5.50 10.97 -11.60
N SER A 138 -5.99 11.16 -12.81
CA SER A 138 -5.24 11.75 -13.93
C SER A 138 -5.57 13.23 -14.17
N VAL A 139 -6.47 13.79 -13.40
CA VAL A 139 -6.87 15.21 -13.47
C VAL A 139 -6.70 15.86 -12.10
N ALA A 140 -6.46 17.18 -12.11
CA ALA A 140 -6.33 17.99 -10.91
C ALA A 140 -7.03 19.33 -11.09
N ASP A 141 -7.54 19.89 -10.00
CA ASP A 141 -8.11 21.22 -9.96
C ASP A 141 -7.08 22.24 -9.45
N ASP A 142 -7.26 23.51 -9.79
CA ASP A 142 -6.40 24.59 -9.32
C ASP A 142 -6.33 24.63 -7.80
N GLY A 143 -5.12 24.63 -7.27
CA GLY A 143 -4.84 24.60 -5.84
C GLY A 143 -4.67 23.20 -5.23
N ASP A 144 -4.93 22.13 -5.97
CA ASP A 144 -4.67 20.78 -5.49
C ASP A 144 -3.17 20.52 -5.25
N ILE A 145 -2.85 19.81 -4.19
CA ILE A 145 -1.50 19.24 -4.02
C ILE A 145 -1.51 17.88 -4.70
N ILE A 146 -0.64 17.74 -5.70
CA ILE A 146 -0.59 16.54 -6.55
C ILE A 146 0.77 15.87 -6.52
N VAL A 147 0.77 14.61 -6.89
CA VAL A 147 1.98 13.91 -7.36
C VAL A 147 1.95 13.92 -8.88
N ALA A 148 2.97 14.52 -9.48
CA ALA A 148 3.18 14.55 -10.92
C ALA A 148 4.42 13.76 -11.29
N LEU A 149 4.41 13.16 -12.48
CA LEU A 149 5.58 12.55 -13.08
C LEU A 149 6.23 13.59 -14.03
N ILE A 150 7.47 13.94 -13.73
CA ILE A 150 8.30 14.84 -14.56
C ILE A 150 9.52 14.04 -14.98
N ASP A 151 9.74 13.91 -16.27
CA ASP A 151 10.71 12.99 -16.83
C ASP A 151 10.52 11.57 -16.25
N ASP A 152 11.47 11.09 -15.47
CA ASP A 152 11.43 9.76 -14.83
C ASP A 152 11.24 9.82 -13.31
N SER A 153 10.79 10.95 -12.78
CA SER A 153 10.70 11.15 -11.33
C SER A 153 9.35 11.69 -10.89
N ALA A 154 8.83 11.14 -9.79
CA ALA A 154 7.65 11.69 -9.14
C ALA A 154 8.01 12.93 -8.32
N THR A 155 7.21 13.98 -8.44
CA THR A 155 7.35 15.21 -7.65
C THR A 155 6.02 15.60 -7.01
N VAL A 156 6.07 16.20 -5.82
CA VAL A 156 4.91 16.75 -5.10
C VAL A 156 4.91 18.25 -5.23
N LYS A 157 3.85 18.82 -5.77
CA LYS A 157 3.68 20.27 -5.96
C LYS A 157 2.23 20.68 -5.86
N ARG A 158 1.99 21.98 -5.68
CA ARG A 158 0.66 22.53 -5.87
C ARG A 158 0.42 22.80 -7.36
N PHE A 159 -0.72 22.35 -7.83
CA PHE A 159 -1.11 22.43 -9.24
C PHE A 159 -1.89 23.69 -9.51
N TYR A 160 -1.58 24.33 -10.64
CA TYR A 160 -2.40 25.37 -11.24
C TYR A 160 -2.40 25.26 -12.76
N LYS A 161 -3.49 25.74 -13.37
CA LYS A 161 -3.58 25.87 -14.83
C LYS A 161 -3.72 27.36 -15.19
N LYS A 162 -2.69 27.94 -15.82
CA LYS A 162 -2.64 29.37 -16.18
C LYS A 162 -2.29 29.52 -17.66
N ASN A 163 -3.11 30.29 -18.39
CA ASN A 163 -2.87 30.61 -19.80
C ASN A 163 -2.62 29.36 -20.69
N GLY A 164 -3.34 28.27 -20.43
CA GLY A 164 -3.18 27.02 -21.17
C GLY A 164 -1.97 26.18 -20.81
N LYS A 165 -1.15 26.63 -19.83
CA LYS A 165 0.01 25.90 -19.33
C LYS A 165 -0.26 25.37 -17.91
N VAL A 166 0.45 24.31 -17.55
CA VAL A 166 0.47 23.76 -16.19
C VAL A 166 1.60 24.43 -15.40
N VAL A 167 1.26 24.94 -14.22
CA VAL A 167 2.22 25.49 -13.27
C VAL A 167 2.27 24.59 -12.05
N LEU A 168 3.41 24.02 -11.78
CA LEU A 168 3.72 23.28 -10.57
C LEU A 168 4.43 24.20 -9.58
N HIS A 169 3.70 24.64 -8.57
CA HIS A 169 4.16 25.58 -7.55
C HIS A 169 4.74 24.83 -6.35
N PRO A 170 6.01 25.04 -5.99
CA PRO A 170 6.56 24.56 -4.73
C PRO A 170 5.99 25.42 -3.59
N GLU A 171 5.59 24.79 -2.52
CA GLU A 171 5.24 25.44 -1.25
C GLU A 171 6.54 25.69 -0.44
N ASN A 172 7.43 26.47 -1.01
CA ASN A 172 8.70 26.88 -0.42
C ASN A 172 9.18 28.20 -1.09
N ASP A 173 9.30 29.24 -0.31
CA ASP A 173 9.63 30.62 -0.78
C ASP A 173 11.01 30.72 -1.46
N THR A 174 11.89 29.74 -1.27
CA THR A 174 13.22 29.71 -1.89
C THR A 174 13.23 29.03 -3.26
N MET A 175 12.11 28.49 -3.72
CA MET A 175 11.97 27.74 -4.96
C MET A 175 11.04 28.46 -5.95
N SER A 176 11.28 28.28 -7.23
CA SER A 176 10.48 28.89 -8.30
C SER A 176 9.47 27.91 -8.90
N ASP A 177 8.42 28.46 -9.50
CA ASP A 177 7.45 27.71 -10.28
C ASP A 177 8.10 26.95 -11.44
N MET A 178 7.57 25.75 -11.68
CA MET A 178 7.91 24.93 -12.85
C MET A 178 6.73 25.00 -13.82
N ILE A 179 6.99 25.38 -15.09
CA ILE A 179 5.95 25.60 -16.09
C ILE A 179 6.10 24.58 -17.22
N PHE A 180 5.00 23.89 -17.54
CA PHE A 180 4.95 22.85 -18.57
C PHE A 180 3.76 23.09 -19.51
N ASP A 181 3.85 22.54 -20.72
CA ASP A 181 2.71 22.51 -21.65
C ASP A 181 1.69 21.44 -21.21
N ASP A 182 2.18 20.30 -20.75
CA ASP A 182 1.40 19.22 -20.18
C ASP A 182 2.26 18.40 -19.21
N ILE A 183 1.59 17.64 -18.30
CA ILE A 183 2.21 16.74 -17.32
C ILE A 183 1.38 15.48 -17.13
N ILE A 184 2.00 14.46 -16.59
CA ILE A 184 1.27 13.27 -16.12
C ILE A 184 0.95 13.45 -14.63
N VAL A 185 -0.33 13.57 -14.31
CA VAL A 185 -0.81 13.56 -12.92
C VAL A 185 -0.95 12.11 -12.49
N LEU A 186 -0.28 11.72 -11.40
CA LEU A 186 -0.34 10.39 -10.80
C LEU A 186 -1.43 10.29 -9.74
N GLY A 187 -1.74 11.42 -9.08
CA GLY A 187 -2.79 11.49 -8.08
C GLY A 187 -2.77 12.76 -7.26
N LYS A 188 -3.82 12.93 -6.45
CA LYS A 188 -4.02 14.02 -5.50
C LYS A 188 -3.62 13.60 -4.10
N VAL A 189 -2.91 14.45 -3.39
CA VAL A 189 -2.56 14.24 -1.97
C VAL A 189 -3.78 14.54 -1.11
N GLU A 190 -4.21 13.57 -0.30
CA GLU A 190 -5.36 13.71 0.60
C GLU A 190 -4.96 13.76 2.09
N GLY A 191 -3.74 13.34 2.40
CA GLY A 191 -3.26 13.33 3.78
C GLY A 191 -1.79 12.97 3.88
N LEU A 192 -1.28 12.94 5.11
CA LEU A 192 0.07 12.47 5.40
C LEU A 192 0.16 11.76 6.75
N ILE A 193 1.19 10.94 6.89
CA ILE A 193 1.60 10.32 8.16
C ILE A 193 3.03 10.75 8.44
N ARG A 194 3.25 11.30 9.64
CA ARG A 194 4.58 11.66 10.16
C ARG A 194 4.84 10.90 11.45
N LYS A 195 6.04 10.36 11.57
CA LYS A 195 6.55 9.80 12.81
C LYS A 195 7.58 10.79 13.37
N PHE A 196 7.41 11.17 14.62
CA PHE A 196 8.35 11.98 15.37
C PHE A 196 9.37 11.11 16.11
#